data_5c2c143c102f58160ed1199ed078c5ff
#
_entry.id   5c2c143c102f58160ed1199ed078c5ff
#
_cell.length_a   1.000
_cell.length_b   1.000
_cell.length_c   1.000
_cell.angle_alpha   90.00
_cell.angle_beta   90.00
_cell.angle_gamma   90.00
#
_symmetry.space_group_name_H-M   'P 1'
#
loop_
_entity.id
_entity.type
_entity.pdbx_description
1 polymer ?
#
loop_
_entity_poly.entity_id
_entity_poly.type
_entity_poly.pdbx_seq_one_letter_code
_entity_poly.pdbx_strand_id
1 'polypeptide(L)'
;MILRFSIVVILMTIFCSCSEEDQKAVVQTQQSKIEYQILNETALVILGTVQDAGSPQVACPKSCCTNLDKLEGSKRRVSALGIIDPDQNKKYLIDATPDIVDQIQQLNYYSDSASLPDAIFLTHAHIGHYTGLMYLGKEAINSHKTKVFGMPRMNRFLRNNGPWDQLVSNNNIELHGLEHRDTVFLSKQLQIVPFLVPHRDEYSETVGYKIIGPNRKALFIPDIDKWKKWNKSLANEIKQVDFVFIDGTFFDGEEIGNRDLSEIPHPFVIETMSTLKHLSQKEKNKVYFIHFNHTNPLLNQNSSAYQNVLLNGYHIAQTNEVIPL
;
A
#
# COMPACT_ATOMS: atom_id res chain seq x y z
N MET A 1 -43.38 -77.22 56.48
CA MET A 1 -43.62 -75.91 57.02
C MET A 1 -42.54 -75.04 56.41
N ILE A 2 -42.86 -74.44 55.28
CA ILE A 2 -41.89 -73.72 54.44
C ILE A 2 -42.18 -72.18 54.55
N LEU A 3 -41.26 -71.49 55.12
CA LEU A 3 -41.31 -69.99 55.32
C LEU A 3 -40.93 -69.35 54.01
N ARG A 4 -41.82 -68.59 53.39
CA ARG A 4 -41.53 -67.75 52.23
C ARG A 4 -41.11 -66.37 52.71
N PHE A 5 -39.83 -65.98 52.40
CA PHE A 5 -39.36 -64.62 52.52
C PHE A 5 -39.67 -63.86 51.22
N SER A 6 -40.46 -62.82 51.34
CA SER A 6 -40.70 -61.88 50.21
C SER A 6 -39.70 -60.76 50.33
N ILE A 7 -38.88 -60.63 49.35
CA ILE A 7 -37.96 -59.51 49.19
C ILE A 7 -38.71 -58.39 48.48
N VAL A 8 -38.91 -57.26 49.14
CA VAL A 8 -39.41 -56.00 48.54
C VAL A 8 -38.23 -55.23 48.02
N VAL A 9 -38.14 -55.14 46.68
CA VAL A 9 -37.16 -54.29 46.01
C VAL A 9 -37.77 -52.90 45.87
N ILE A 10 -37.28 -51.93 46.59
CA ILE A 10 -37.62 -50.50 46.43
C ILE A 10 -36.77 -49.96 45.29
N LEU A 11 -37.40 -49.67 44.16
CA LEU A 11 -36.78 -48.91 43.06
C LEU A 11 -36.81 -47.44 43.38
N MET A 12 -35.65 -46.90 43.73
CA MET A 12 -35.45 -45.47 43.93
C MET A 12 -35.17 -44.84 42.54
N THR A 13 -36.18 -44.25 41.92
CA THR A 13 -36.03 -43.46 40.70
C THR A 13 -35.47 -42.10 41.09
N ILE A 14 -34.19 -41.90 40.79
CA ILE A 14 -33.53 -40.57 40.87
C ILE A 14 -33.98 -39.79 39.66
N PHE A 15 -34.90 -38.84 39.84
CA PHE A 15 -35.20 -37.81 38.88
C PHE A 15 -34.01 -36.82 38.84
N CYS A 16 -33.18 -36.96 37.82
CA CYS A 16 -32.19 -35.97 37.50
C CYS A 16 -32.91 -34.82 36.74
N SER A 17 -33.33 -33.79 37.47
CA SER A 17 -33.83 -32.55 36.90
C SER A 17 -32.64 -31.76 36.35
N CYS A 18 -32.37 -31.91 35.06
CA CYS A 18 -31.51 -30.97 34.36
C CYS A 18 -32.30 -29.66 34.17
N SER A 19 -32.00 -28.64 34.93
CA SER A 19 -32.47 -27.27 34.66
C SER A 19 -31.85 -26.78 33.36
N GLU A 20 -32.67 -26.48 32.35
CA GLU A 20 -32.29 -25.89 31.05
C GLU A 20 -31.84 -24.43 31.16
N GLU A 21 -31.49 -23.92 32.33
CA GLU A 21 -31.19 -22.49 32.55
C GLU A 21 -29.71 -22.10 32.48
N ASP A 22 -28.76 -23.03 32.30
CA ASP A 22 -27.32 -22.69 32.41
C ASP A 22 -26.50 -22.78 31.11
N GLN A 23 -27.11 -22.67 29.92
CA GLN A 23 -26.35 -22.59 28.67
C GLN A 23 -26.72 -21.40 27.77
N LYS A 24 -27.04 -20.27 28.32
CA LYS A 24 -26.84 -18.99 27.63
C LYS A 24 -25.56 -18.34 28.14
N ALA A 25 -24.42 -18.99 27.92
CA ALA A 25 -23.16 -18.28 27.84
C ALA A 25 -23.30 -17.28 26.68
N VAL A 26 -23.65 -16.04 27.00
CA VAL A 26 -23.61 -14.91 26.10
C VAL A 26 -22.15 -14.83 25.67
N VAL A 27 -21.86 -15.34 24.48
CA VAL A 27 -20.67 -14.96 23.75
C VAL A 27 -20.87 -13.47 23.43
N GLN A 28 -20.54 -12.63 24.37
CA GLN A 28 -20.24 -11.23 24.10
C GLN A 28 -19.00 -11.25 23.22
N THR A 29 -19.23 -11.34 21.91
CA THR A 29 -18.26 -10.87 20.95
C THR A 29 -18.00 -9.42 21.33
N GLN A 30 -16.89 -9.18 22.03
CA GLN A 30 -16.29 -7.86 22.09
C GLN A 30 -15.99 -7.51 20.62
N GLN A 31 -16.95 -6.87 19.95
CA GLN A 31 -16.65 -6.05 18.80
C GLN A 31 -15.71 -4.98 19.37
N SER A 32 -14.40 -5.19 19.17
CA SER A 32 -13.44 -4.13 19.34
C SER A 32 -13.94 -2.99 18.44
N LYS A 33 -14.47 -1.92 19.07
CA LYS A 33 -14.74 -0.69 18.33
C LYS A 33 -13.44 -0.33 17.66
N ILE A 34 -13.43 -0.28 16.34
CA ILE A 34 -12.32 0.29 15.59
C ILE A 34 -12.26 1.74 16.03
N GLU A 35 -11.27 2.08 16.82
CA GLU A 35 -11.04 3.46 17.27
C GLU A 35 -10.35 4.18 16.12
N TYR A 36 -11.07 5.03 15.40
CA TYR A 36 -10.55 5.82 14.28
C TYR A 36 -9.51 6.81 14.78
N GLN A 37 -8.35 6.85 14.15
CA GLN A 37 -7.30 7.81 14.44
C GLN A 37 -7.40 8.98 13.46
N ILE A 38 -8.47 9.77 13.56
CA ILE A 38 -8.73 10.90 12.67
C ILE A 38 -7.57 11.90 12.73
N LEU A 39 -7.01 12.24 11.58
CA LEU A 39 -5.93 13.22 11.47
C LEU A 39 -6.51 14.63 11.41
N ASN A 40 -5.86 15.55 12.14
CA ASN A 40 -6.25 16.97 12.22
C ASN A 40 -5.37 17.87 11.36
N GLU A 41 -4.39 17.31 10.67
CA GLU A 41 -3.48 18.02 9.76
C GLU A 41 -3.31 17.25 8.45
N THR A 42 -2.99 17.98 7.39
CA THR A 42 -2.72 17.35 6.08
C THR A 42 -1.52 16.41 6.19
N ALA A 43 -1.71 15.16 5.78
CA ALA A 43 -0.68 14.13 5.92
C ALA A 43 -0.69 13.11 4.77
N LEU A 44 0.47 12.47 4.56
CA LEU A 44 0.58 11.22 3.82
C LEU A 44 0.39 10.04 4.78
N VAL A 45 -0.21 8.98 4.26
CA VAL A 45 -0.31 7.68 4.92
C VAL A 45 0.32 6.64 3.98
N ILE A 46 1.31 5.89 4.45
CA ILE A 46 1.91 4.80 3.69
C ILE A 46 0.95 3.60 3.76
N LEU A 47 0.30 3.26 2.64
CA LEU A 47 -0.73 2.22 2.59
C LEU A 47 -0.19 0.84 2.19
N GLY A 48 1.05 0.80 1.69
CA GLY A 48 1.73 -0.42 1.32
C GLY A 48 3.17 -0.13 0.89
N THR A 49 4.02 -1.13 0.94
CA THR A 49 5.46 -0.96 0.74
C THR A 49 6.10 -2.01 -0.15
N VAL A 50 5.36 -3.04 -0.60
CA VAL A 50 5.92 -4.10 -1.43
C VAL A 50 5.64 -3.87 -2.91
N GLN A 51 6.41 -4.55 -3.75
CA GLN A 51 6.34 -4.49 -5.21
C GLN A 51 5.08 -5.24 -5.73
N ASP A 52 4.70 -5.00 -6.97
CA ASP A 52 3.51 -5.45 -7.72
C ASP A 52 3.00 -6.85 -7.40
N ALA A 53 3.92 -7.79 -7.29
CA ALA A 53 3.60 -9.20 -7.09
C ALA A 53 3.17 -9.55 -5.66
N GLY A 54 3.24 -8.58 -4.74
CA GLY A 54 2.90 -8.77 -3.34
C GLY A 54 3.93 -9.56 -2.52
N SER A 55 3.69 -9.64 -1.21
CA SER A 55 4.45 -10.50 -0.30
C SER A 55 3.50 -11.08 0.76
N PRO A 56 3.33 -12.42 0.80
CA PRO A 56 4.04 -13.44 0.02
C PRO A 56 3.70 -13.37 -1.48
N GLN A 57 4.69 -13.67 -2.33
CA GLN A 57 4.49 -13.75 -3.77
C GLN A 57 3.78 -15.07 -4.14
N VAL A 58 2.91 -15.02 -5.16
CA VAL A 58 2.16 -16.18 -5.65
C VAL A 58 3.10 -17.35 -5.97
N ALA A 59 2.79 -18.53 -5.44
CA ALA A 59 3.53 -19.77 -5.63
C ALA A 59 5.04 -19.72 -5.32
N CYS A 60 5.50 -18.78 -4.54
CA CYS A 60 6.91 -18.69 -4.14
C CYS A 60 7.25 -19.75 -3.09
N PRO A 61 8.20 -20.70 -3.38
CA PRO A 61 8.62 -21.73 -2.43
C PRO A 61 9.73 -21.26 -1.48
N LYS A 62 10.23 -20.03 -1.62
CA LYS A 62 11.34 -19.51 -0.82
C LYS A 62 10.91 -19.21 0.62
N SER A 63 11.84 -19.28 1.56
CA SER A 63 11.62 -19.01 2.98
C SER A 63 11.04 -17.63 3.28
N CYS A 64 11.34 -16.64 2.46
CA CYS A 64 10.78 -15.29 2.55
C CYS A 64 9.24 -15.24 2.39
N CYS A 65 8.64 -16.28 1.79
CA CYS A 65 7.19 -16.40 1.62
C CYS A 65 6.61 -17.53 2.46
N THR A 66 7.28 -18.69 2.53
CA THR A 66 6.75 -19.88 3.22
C THR A 66 6.79 -19.76 4.76
N ASN A 67 7.73 -18.96 5.29
CA ASN A 67 7.88 -18.73 6.72
C ASN A 67 7.12 -17.48 7.22
N LEU A 68 6.44 -16.76 6.32
CA LEU A 68 5.61 -15.63 6.71
C LEU A 68 4.34 -16.14 7.40
N ASP A 69 4.10 -15.72 8.62
CA ASP A 69 2.81 -15.97 9.23
C ASP A 69 1.69 -15.14 8.55
N LYS A 70 0.45 -15.57 8.74
CA LYS A 70 -0.69 -14.91 8.10
C LYS A 70 -0.87 -13.46 8.56
N LEU A 71 -0.50 -13.15 9.80
CA LEU A 71 -0.65 -11.81 10.36
C LEU A 71 0.39 -10.85 9.78
N GLU A 72 1.64 -11.27 9.68
CA GLU A 72 2.70 -10.47 9.05
C GLU A 72 2.49 -10.32 7.54
N GLY A 73 2.09 -11.40 6.84
CA GLY A 73 1.78 -11.35 5.42
C GLY A 73 0.66 -10.36 5.10
N SER A 74 -0.39 -10.29 5.93
CA SER A 74 -1.50 -9.35 5.74
C SER A 74 -1.12 -7.87 5.91
N LYS A 75 0.02 -7.56 6.52
CA LYS A 75 0.54 -6.19 6.65
C LYS A 75 1.37 -5.75 5.45
N ARG A 76 1.79 -6.68 4.59
CA ARG A 76 2.65 -6.42 3.44
C ARG A 76 1.81 -6.17 2.19
N ARG A 77 1.28 -4.96 2.08
CA ARG A 77 0.48 -4.52 0.93
C ARG A 77 1.34 -3.90 -0.15
N VAL A 78 0.86 -3.96 -1.37
CA VAL A 78 1.51 -3.34 -2.55
C VAL A 78 1.60 -1.82 -2.37
N SER A 79 2.71 -1.25 -2.85
CA SER A 79 3.09 0.15 -2.64
C SER A 79 2.01 1.13 -3.10
N ALA A 80 1.52 1.93 -2.17
CA ALA A 80 0.57 3.01 -2.41
C ALA A 80 0.68 4.06 -1.32
N LEU A 81 0.33 5.30 -1.64
CA LEU A 81 0.20 6.39 -0.67
C LEU A 81 -1.23 6.90 -0.61
N GLY A 82 -1.72 7.13 0.61
CA GLY A 82 -2.90 7.93 0.88
C GLY A 82 -2.52 9.37 1.20
N ILE A 83 -3.42 10.30 0.90
CA ILE A 83 -3.31 11.70 1.32
C ILE A 83 -4.60 12.05 2.06
N ILE A 84 -4.48 12.61 3.25
CA ILE A 84 -5.61 13.14 4.03
C ILE A 84 -5.53 14.67 4.02
N ASP A 85 -6.62 15.30 3.64
CA ASP A 85 -6.83 16.76 3.71
C ASP A 85 -8.03 17.05 4.63
N PRO A 86 -7.82 17.18 5.95
CA PRO A 86 -8.88 17.34 6.90
C PRO A 86 -9.60 18.68 6.76
N ASP A 87 -8.92 19.75 6.31
CA ASP A 87 -9.50 21.05 6.08
C ASP A 87 -10.63 21.03 5.04
N GLN A 88 -10.53 20.11 4.07
CA GLN A 88 -11.55 19.91 3.04
C GLN A 88 -12.41 18.68 3.30
N ASN A 89 -12.13 17.91 4.34
CA ASN A 89 -12.70 16.59 4.60
C ASN A 89 -12.56 15.68 3.35
N LYS A 90 -11.35 15.63 2.78
CA LYS A 90 -11.04 14.89 1.56
C LYS A 90 -9.87 13.94 1.75
N LYS A 91 -9.85 12.92 0.93
CA LYS A 91 -8.76 11.95 0.88
C LYS A 91 -8.49 11.53 -0.55
N TYR A 92 -7.22 11.25 -0.82
CA TYR A 92 -6.74 10.89 -2.16
C TYR A 92 -5.87 9.66 -2.07
N LEU A 93 -5.82 8.90 -3.15
CA LEU A 93 -5.02 7.69 -3.26
C LEU A 93 -4.03 7.83 -4.43
N ILE A 94 -2.78 7.46 -4.23
CA ILE A 94 -1.80 7.29 -5.30
C ILE A 94 -1.57 5.80 -5.47
N ASP A 95 -1.87 5.32 -6.67
CA ASP A 95 -1.96 3.96 -7.16
C ASP A 95 -3.15 3.15 -6.61
N ALA A 96 -3.80 2.45 -7.54
CA ALA A 96 -4.91 1.52 -7.28
C ALA A 96 -4.39 0.09 -7.35
N THR A 97 -3.81 -0.39 -6.28
CA THR A 97 -3.12 -1.68 -6.21
C THR A 97 -4.08 -2.86 -6.10
N PRO A 98 -3.63 -4.11 -6.25
CA PRO A 98 -4.44 -5.29 -5.94
C PRO A 98 -5.01 -5.30 -4.51
N ASP A 99 -4.36 -4.59 -3.58
CA ASP A 99 -4.77 -4.50 -2.17
C ASP A 99 -5.68 -3.29 -1.87
N ILE A 100 -6.25 -2.67 -2.90
CA ILE A 100 -7.02 -1.41 -2.80
C ILE A 100 -8.13 -1.45 -1.76
N VAL A 101 -8.77 -2.59 -1.57
CA VAL A 101 -9.86 -2.76 -0.60
C VAL A 101 -9.38 -2.47 0.82
N ASP A 102 -8.30 -3.13 1.23
CA ASP A 102 -7.69 -2.93 2.54
C ASP A 102 -7.06 -1.53 2.67
N GLN A 103 -6.47 -1.02 1.58
CA GLN A 103 -5.86 0.31 1.56
C GLN A 103 -6.88 1.43 1.71
N ILE A 104 -8.05 1.32 1.10
CA ILE A 104 -9.15 2.27 1.30
C ILE A 104 -9.71 2.16 2.73
N GLN A 105 -9.85 0.96 3.28
CA GLN A 105 -10.26 0.79 4.67
C GLN A 105 -9.25 1.44 5.63
N GLN A 106 -7.96 1.27 5.38
CA GLN A 106 -6.91 1.90 6.16
C GLN A 106 -6.94 3.43 6.02
N LEU A 107 -7.15 3.94 4.82
CA LEU A 107 -7.27 5.38 4.58
C LEU A 107 -8.50 5.97 5.30
N ASN A 108 -9.62 5.22 5.33
CA ASN A 108 -10.81 5.59 6.07
C ASN A 108 -10.58 5.64 7.59
N TYR A 109 -9.68 4.82 8.13
CA TYR A 109 -9.32 4.84 9.54
C TYR A 109 -8.76 6.20 10.00
N TYR A 110 -8.12 6.94 9.09
CA TYR A 110 -7.53 8.25 9.34
C TYR A 110 -8.43 9.43 8.97
N SER A 111 -9.65 9.20 8.50
CA SER A 111 -10.57 10.24 8.03
C SER A 111 -11.96 10.13 8.67
N ASP A 112 -12.71 11.23 8.71
CA ASP A 112 -14.05 11.29 9.27
C ASP A 112 -15.11 10.53 8.46
N SER A 113 -14.80 10.09 7.24
CA SER A 113 -15.77 9.45 6.36
C SER A 113 -15.31 8.10 5.84
N ALA A 114 -16.16 7.09 6.01
CA ALA A 114 -16.00 5.79 5.36
C ALA A 114 -16.49 5.88 3.91
N SER A 115 -15.65 6.37 3.00
CA SER A 115 -15.99 6.59 1.59
C SER A 115 -14.84 6.19 0.68
N LEU A 116 -15.10 6.18 -0.63
CA LEU A 116 -14.04 6.14 -1.63
C LEU A 116 -13.16 7.39 -1.56
N PRO A 117 -11.90 7.32 -2.02
CA PRO A 117 -11.08 8.51 -2.23
C PRO A 117 -11.76 9.50 -3.18
N ASP A 118 -11.60 10.80 -2.94
CA ASP A 118 -12.10 11.87 -3.82
C ASP A 118 -11.44 11.86 -5.20
N ALA A 119 -10.20 11.35 -5.26
CA ALA A 119 -9.51 11.06 -6.51
C ALA A 119 -8.42 9.99 -6.30
N ILE A 120 -8.10 9.30 -7.40
CA ILE A 120 -7.03 8.32 -7.50
C ILE A 120 -6.03 8.81 -8.57
N PHE A 121 -4.74 8.81 -8.25
CA PHE A 121 -3.65 9.20 -9.14
C PHE A 121 -2.84 7.97 -9.52
N LEU A 122 -2.65 7.71 -10.80
CA LEU A 122 -1.92 6.52 -11.26
C LEU A 122 -0.51 6.89 -11.70
N THR A 123 0.48 6.11 -11.28
CA THR A 123 1.86 6.29 -11.68
C THR A 123 2.10 5.71 -13.07
N HIS A 124 1.67 4.47 -13.32
CA HIS A 124 1.88 3.76 -14.60
C HIS A 124 1.05 2.48 -14.70
N ALA A 125 1.12 1.79 -15.87
CA ALA A 125 0.30 0.62 -16.17
C ALA A 125 1.03 -0.72 -15.92
N HIS A 126 1.65 -0.88 -14.75
CA HIS A 126 2.02 -2.20 -14.22
C HIS A 126 0.97 -2.68 -13.22
N ILE A 127 0.79 -4.00 -13.12
CA ILE A 127 -0.35 -4.62 -12.43
C ILE A 127 -0.48 -4.19 -10.96
N GLY A 128 0.61 -3.88 -10.30
CA GLY A 128 0.62 -3.39 -8.91
C GLY A 128 0.04 -1.98 -8.73
N HIS A 129 -0.13 -1.20 -9.80
CA HIS A 129 -0.43 0.24 -9.69
C HIS A 129 -1.83 0.64 -10.19
N TYR A 130 -2.54 -0.24 -10.95
CA TYR A 130 -3.85 0.12 -11.52
C TYR A 130 -4.92 -0.97 -11.47
N THR A 131 -4.55 -2.24 -11.22
CA THR A 131 -5.52 -3.34 -11.31
C THR A 131 -6.63 -3.27 -10.28
N GLY A 132 -6.39 -2.64 -9.14
CA GLY A 132 -7.40 -2.40 -8.11
C GLY A 132 -8.57 -1.53 -8.56
N LEU A 133 -8.44 -0.77 -9.67
CA LEU A 133 -9.57 -0.05 -10.25
C LEU A 133 -10.77 -0.95 -10.55
N MET A 134 -10.56 -2.24 -10.74
CA MET A 134 -11.63 -3.22 -10.98
C MET A 134 -12.66 -3.25 -9.86
N TYR A 135 -12.28 -2.97 -8.63
CA TYR A 135 -13.19 -2.92 -7.48
C TYR A 135 -14.14 -1.71 -7.50
N LEU A 136 -13.95 -0.77 -8.43
CA LEU A 136 -14.87 0.34 -8.66
C LEU A 136 -16.05 -0.05 -9.57
N GLY A 137 -15.98 -1.21 -10.23
CA GLY A 137 -16.96 -1.71 -11.18
C GLY A 137 -18.25 -2.24 -10.54
N LYS A 138 -19.16 -2.70 -11.42
CA LYS A 138 -20.50 -3.18 -11.06
C LYS A 138 -20.48 -4.41 -10.15
N GLU A 139 -19.47 -5.27 -10.31
CA GLU A 139 -19.32 -6.52 -9.57
C GLU A 139 -18.86 -6.27 -8.12
N ALA A 140 -18.42 -5.05 -7.81
CA ALA A 140 -17.99 -4.66 -6.47
C ALA A 140 -18.81 -3.46 -5.97
N ILE A 141 -18.22 -2.26 -5.83
CA ILE A 141 -18.93 -1.12 -5.23
C ILE A 141 -19.82 -0.37 -6.21
N ASN A 142 -19.70 -0.61 -7.51
CA ASN A 142 -20.43 0.11 -8.55
C ASN A 142 -20.35 1.63 -8.35
N SER A 143 -19.14 2.16 -8.25
CA SER A 143 -18.91 3.58 -7.99
C SER A 143 -19.50 4.47 -9.09
N HIS A 144 -19.69 5.74 -8.78
CA HIS A 144 -20.18 6.71 -9.75
C HIS A 144 -19.19 7.86 -9.90
N LYS A 145 -18.58 7.97 -11.08
CA LYS A 145 -17.64 9.04 -11.48
C LYS A 145 -16.49 9.26 -10.49
N THR A 146 -15.95 8.18 -9.93
CA THR A 146 -14.71 8.27 -9.15
C THR A 146 -13.62 8.86 -10.04
N LYS A 147 -13.02 9.97 -9.65
CA LYS A 147 -12.00 10.65 -10.43
C LYS A 147 -10.71 9.85 -10.45
N VAL A 148 -10.22 9.55 -11.64
CA VAL A 148 -8.94 8.86 -11.87
C VAL A 148 -8.06 9.72 -12.74
N PHE A 149 -6.92 10.13 -12.21
CA PHE A 149 -5.93 10.94 -12.89
C PHE A 149 -4.84 10.05 -13.47
N GLY A 150 -4.58 10.19 -14.77
CA GLY A 150 -3.52 9.45 -15.46
C GLY A 150 -2.92 10.24 -16.61
N MET A 151 -1.69 9.89 -16.97
CA MET A 151 -1.03 10.44 -18.16
C MET A 151 -1.76 10.04 -19.43
N PRO A 152 -1.54 10.71 -20.58
CA PRO A 152 -2.32 10.50 -21.80
C PRO A 152 -2.36 9.05 -22.29
N ARG A 153 -1.23 8.31 -22.26
CA ARG A 153 -1.20 6.91 -22.67
C ARG A 153 -1.92 6.02 -21.65
N MET A 154 -1.77 6.32 -20.35
CA MET A 154 -2.50 5.62 -19.27
C MET A 154 -4.01 5.74 -19.46
N ASN A 155 -4.51 6.95 -19.69
CA ASN A 155 -5.94 7.18 -19.92
C ASN A 155 -6.44 6.49 -21.21
N ARG A 156 -5.61 6.48 -22.26
CA ARG A 156 -5.92 5.74 -23.51
C ARG A 156 -5.95 4.23 -23.26
N PHE A 157 -4.99 3.70 -22.48
CA PHE A 157 -4.95 2.30 -22.13
C PHE A 157 -6.22 1.88 -21.39
N LEU A 158 -6.65 2.61 -20.37
CA LEU A 158 -7.89 2.32 -19.63
C LEU A 158 -9.15 2.41 -20.50
N ARG A 159 -9.21 3.33 -21.47
CA ARG A 159 -10.38 3.48 -22.36
C ARG A 159 -10.50 2.36 -23.39
N ASN A 160 -9.39 1.76 -23.82
CA ASN A 160 -9.35 0.90 -25.02
C ASN A 160 -9.11 -0.57 -24.68
N ASN A 161 -8.94 -0.94 -23.41
CA ASN A 161 -8.69 -2.31 -23.01
C ASN A 161 -9.72 -2.79 -21.99
N GLY A 162 -10.36 -3.91 -22.30
CA GLY A 162 -11.20 -4.60 -21.34
C GLY A 162 -10.35 -5.21 -20.20
N PRO A 163 -10.90 -5.28 -18.98
CA PRO A 163 -12.25 -4.85 -18.63
C PRO A 163 -12.34 -3.39 -18.14
N TRP A 164 -11.25 -2.60 -18.16
CA TRP A 164 -11.23 -1.21 -17.65
C TRP A 164 -12.08 -0.24 -18.49
N ASP A 165 -12.25 -0.50 -19.79
CA ASP A 165 -13.14 0.26 -20.68
C ASP A 165 -14.60 0.29 -20.18
N GLN A 166 -15.05 -0.79 -19.51
CA GLN A 166 -16.36 -0.84 -18.89
C GLN A 166 -16.50 0.11 -17.69
N LEU A 167 -15.43 0.31 -16.91
CA LEU A 167 -15.45 1.28 -15.81
C LEU A 167 -15.70 2.69 -16.34
N VAL A 168 -15.12 3.02 -17.49
CA VAL A 168 -15.30 4.33 -18.13
C VAL A 168 -16.69 4.44 -18.76
N SER A 169 -17.10 3.46 -19.55
CA SER A 169 -18.39 3.48 -20.29
C SER A 169 -19.61 3.42 -19.34
N ASN A 170 -19.47 2.74 -18.21
CA ASN A 170 -20.51 2.70 -17.16
C ASN A 170 -20.50 3.91 -16.22
N ASN A 171 -19.59 4.87 -16.41
CA ASN A 171 -19.36 5.99 -15.49
C ASN A 171 -19.00 5.55 -14.04
N ASN A 172 -18.37 4.41 -13.89
CA ASN A 172 -17.82 4.03 -12.59
C ASN A 172 -16.61 4.91 -12.24
N ILE A 173 -15.78 5.21 -13.24
CA ILE A 173 -14.66 6.15 -13.13
C ILE A 173 -14.79 7.29 -14.15
N GLU A 174 -14.23 8.43 -13.81
CA GLU A 174 -14.06 9.58 -14.69
C GLU A 174 -12.58 9.88 -14.87
N LEU A 175 -12.08 9.70 -16.12
CA LEU A 175 -10.67 9.86 -16.41
C LEU A 175 -10.31 11.33 -16.62
N HIS A 176 -9.35 11.81 -15.82
CA HIS A 176 -8.75 13.14 -15.91
C HIS A 176 -7.32 13.05 -16.45
N GLY A 177 -6.96 13.95 -17.39
CA GLY A 177 -5.63 14.00 -17.97
C GLY A 177 -4.62 14.66 -17.03
N LEU A 178 -3.43 14.09 -16.97
CA LEU A 178 -2.23 14.70 -16.40
C LEU A 178 -1.27 15.11 -17.49
N GLU A 179 -0.52 16.17 -17.27
CA GLU A 179 0.59 16.58 -18.10
C GLU A 179 1.87 16.70 -17.29
N HIS A 180 3.01 16.44 -17.94
CA HIS A 180 4.31 16.50 -17.30
C HIS A 180 4.57 17.88 -16.68
N ARG A 181 4.76 17.92 -15.35
CA ARG A 181 5.00 19.12 -14.52
C ARG A 181 3.81 20.06 -14.39
N ASP A 182 2.65 19.67 -14.85
CA ASP A 182 1.45 20.45 -14.59
C ASP A 182 1.00 20.29 -13.14
N THR A 183 0.32 21.29 -12.61
CA THR A 183 -0.09 21.30 -11.20
C THR A 183 -1.57 21.00 -11.09
N VAL A 184 -1.91 19.92 -10.39
CA VAL A 184 -3.27 19.63 -9.97
C VAL A 184 -3.50 20.20 -8.59
N PHE A 185 -4.39 21.18 -8.47
CA PHE A 185 -4.78 21.78 -7.20
C PHE A 185 -5.88 20.93 -6.56
N LEU A 186 -5.58 20.29 -5.44
CA LEU A 186 -6.52 19.49 -4.66
C LEU A 186 -7.28 20.38 -3.66
N SER A 187 -6.58 21.37 -3.09
CA SER A 187 -7.12 22.45 -2.29
C SER A 187 -6.24 23.71 -2.45
N LYS A 188 -6.52 24.76 -1.67
CA LYS A 188 -5.66 25.97 -1.68
C LYS A 188 -4.25 25.70 -1.19
N GLN A 189 -4.05 24.68 -0.35
CA GLN A 189 -2.80 24.38 0.32
C GLN A 189 -2.21 23.03 -0.10
N LEU A 190 -2.95 22.22 -0.87
CA LEU A 190 -2.53 20.89 -1.28
C LEU A 190 -2.50 20.78 -2.80
N GLN A 191 -1.35 20.38 -3.33
CA GLN A 191 -1.12 20.25 -4.77
C GLN A 191 -0.37 18.96 -5.08
N ILE A 192 -0.62 18.42 -6.26
CA ILE A 192 0.10 17.27 -6.82
C ILE A 192 0.68 17.65 -8.18
N VAL A 193 1.95 17.30 -8.43
CA VAL A 193 2.66 17.59 -9.68
C VAL A 193 3.27 16.31 -10.21
N PRO A 194 2.75 15.73 -11.31
CA PRO A 194 3.35 14.58 -11.96
C PRO A 194 4.63 14.97 -12.70
N PHE A 195 5.61 14.10 -12.73
CA PHE A 195 6.81 14.26 -13.56
C PHE A 195 7.27 12.92 -14.10
N LEU A 196 7.69 12.92 -15.36
CA LEU A 196 8.14 11.70 -16.05
C LEU A 196 9.42 11.16 -15.41
N VAL A 197 9.45 9.84 -15.25
CA VAL A 197 10.63 9.06 -14.88
C VAL A 197 10.84 7.94 -15.91
N PRO A 198 12.09 7.52 -16.18
CA PRO A 198 12.33 6.40 -17.08
C PRO A 198 11.90 5.08 -16.43
N HIS A 199 11.14 4.29 -17.16
CA HIS A 199 10.78 2.93 -16.78
C HIS A 199 10.36 2.13 -18.03
N ARG A 200 9.86 0.90 -17.85
CA ARG A 200 9.31 0.09 -18.93
C ARG A 200 7.92 0.62 -19.32
N ASP A 201 7.88 1.50 -20.29
CA ASP A 201 6.67 2.22 -20.71
C ASP A 201 5.88 1.44 -21.79
N GLU A 202 5.55 0.17 -21.57
CA GLU A 202 4.86 -0.64 -22.57
C GLU A 202 3.47 -0.08 -22.91
N TYR A 203 2.67 0.25 -21.89
CA TYR A 203 1.27 0.67 -22.05
C TYR A 203 1.01 2.13 -21.69
N SER A 204 1.81 2.69 -20.81
CA SER A 204 1.63 4.07 -20.33
C SER A 204 2.97 4.79 -20.21
N GLU A 205 2.94 6.09 -19.98
CA GLU A 205 4.06 6.80 -19.37
C GLU A 205 4.21 6.33 -17.92
N THR A 206 5.44 6.47 -17.37
CA THR A 206 5.69 6.32 -15.94
C THR A 206 5.99 7.66 -15.32
N VAL A 207 5.31 7.98 -14.21
CA VAL A 207 5.49 9.22 -13.47
C VAL A 207 5.77 8.98 -12.00
N GLY A 208 6.58 9.87 -11.43
CA GLY A 208 6.58 10.16 -10.00
C GLY A 208 5.70 11.37 -9.70
N TYR A 209 5.40 11.59 -8.43
CA TYR A 209 4.62 12.73 -7.95
C TYR A 209 5.39 13.57 -6.94
N LYS A 210 5.34 14.90 -7.11
CA LYS A 210 5.67 15.84 -6.04
C LYS A 210 4.36 16.26 -5.39
N ILE A 211 4.24 16.02 -4.09
CA ILE A 211 3.09 16.39 -3.26
C ILE A 211 3.50 17.62 -2.45
N ILE A 212 2.74 18.68 -2.56
CA ILE A 212 3.01 19.96 -1.91
C ILE A 212 1.88 20.20 -0.92
N GLY A 213 2.18 20.00 0.35
CA GLY A 213 1.27 20.29 1.44
C GLY A 213 1.44 21.71 1.99
N PRO A 214 0.69 22.06 3.05
CA PRO A 214 0.72 23.41 3.64
C PRO A 214 2.09 23.80 4.22
N ASN A 215 2.83 22.85 4.79
CA ASN A 215 4.10 23.10 5.48
C ASN A 215 5.29 22.37 4.86
N ARG A 216 5.06 21.22 4.24
CA ARG A 216 6.11 20.31 3.76
C ARG A 216 5.79 19.73 2.39
N LYS A 217 6.84 19.24 1.74
CA LYS A 217 6.76 18.65 0.40
C LYS A 217 7.29 17.23 0.42
N ALA A 218 6.65 16.36 -0.32
CA ALA A 218 7.12 15.00 -0.52
C ALA A 218 7.35 14.69 -2.01
N LEU A 219 8.25 13.75 -2.26
CA LEU A 219 8.53 13.17 -3.56
C LEU A 219 8.21 11.68 -3.50
N PHE A 220 7.43 11.17 -4.46
CA PHE A 220 7.09 9.77 -4.56
C PHE A 220 7.49 9.22 -5.93
N ILE A 221 8.45 8.30 -5.97
CA ILE A 221 8.96 7.62 -7.17
C ILE A 221 9.06 6.12 -6.81
N PRO A 222 7.92 5.38 -6.78
CA PRO A 222 7.93 3.99 -6.33
C PRO A 222 8.65 3.08 -7.29
N ASP A 223 8.64 3.42 -8.57
CA ASP A 223 9.17 2.58 -9.64
C ASP A 223 9.92 3.42 -10.67
N ILE A 224 11.15 3.05 -10.96
CA ILE A 224 12.02 3.76 -11.90
C ILE A 224 13.11 2.82 -12.44
N ASP A 225 13.60 3.09 -13.65
CA ASP A 225 14.85 2.52 -14.15
C ASP A 225 16.07 3.11 -13.42
N LYS A 226 17.23 2.55 -13.69
CA LYS A 226 18.52 3.04 -13.13
C LYS A 226 18.61 4.57 -13.18
N TRP A 227 18.99 5.21 -12.08
CA TRP A 227 19.08 6.69 -11.94
C TRP A 227 19.83 7.37 -13.09
N LYS A 228 20.83 6.69 -13.67
CA LYS A 228 21.60 7.21 -14.81
C LYS A 228 20.76 7.46 -16.08
N LYS A 229 19.60 6.81 -16.19
CA LYS A 229 18.66 7.01 -17.32
C LYS A 229 17.75 8.22 -17.10
N TRP A 230 17.63 8.70 -15.87
CA TRP A 230 16.84 9.87 -15.57
C TRP A 230 17.62 11.13 -15.91
N ASN A 231 17.00 12.05 -16.64
CA ASN A 231 17.62 13.32 -17.05
C ASN A 231 17.73 14.36 -15.93
N LYS A 232 17.47 13.96 -14.67
CA LYS A 232 17.59 14.80 -13.49
C LYS A 232 18.54 14.18 -12.47
N SER A 233 19.04 15.02 -11.57
CA SER A 233 19.82 14.57 -10.43
C SER A 233 18.93 14.29 -9.25
N LEU A 234 18.87 13.03 -8.79
CA LEU A 234 18.14 12.63 -7.59
C LEU A 234 18.56 13.47 -6.38
N ALA A 235 19.87 13.71 -6.22
CA ALA A 235 20.42 14.54 -5.13
C ALA A 235 19.86 15.98 -5.15
N ASN A 236 19.66 16.56 -6.34
CA ASN A 236 19.07 17.88 -6.45
C ASN A 236 17.57 17.91 -6.18
N GLU A 237 16.84 16.86 -6.57
CA GLU A 237 15.41 16.76 -6.25
C GLU A 237 15.18 16.56 -4.73
N ILE A 238 16.04 15.76 -4.04
CA ILE A 238 15.99 15.58 -2.58
C ILE A 238 16.12 16.91 -1.83
N LYS A 239 16.98 17.81 -2.31
CA LYS A 239 17.19 19.12 -1.67
C LYS A 239 15.96 20.03 -1.68
N GLN A 240 15.02 19.80 -2.60
CA GLN A 240 13.84 20.66 -2.82
C GLN A 240 12.62 20.23 -2.01
N VAL A 241 12.68 19.12 -1.29
CA VAL A 241 11.56 18.51 -0.57
C VAL A 241 11.98 18.09 0.85
N ASP A 242 10.99 17.71 1.65
CA ASP A 242 11.19 17.31 3.04
C ASP A 242 11.17 15.78 3.21
N PHE A 243 10.43 15.06 2.35
CA PHE A 243 10.32 13.61 2.34
C PHE A 243 10.49 13.07 0.93
N VAL A 244 11.12 11.92 0.80
CA VAL A 244 11.42 11.30 -0.51
C VAL A 244 11.20 9.80 -0.40
N PHE A 245 10.16 9.29 -1.05
CA PHE A 245 9.86 7.86 -1.15
C PHE A 245 10.32 7.38 -2.52
N ILE A 246 11.30 6.49 -2.55
CA ILE A 246 11.93 6.04 -3.80
C ILE A 246 12.06 4.53 -3.88
N ASP A 247 12.18 4.07 -5.12
CA ASP A 247 12.35 2.68 -5.49
C ASP A 247 13.45 1.99 -4.66
N GLY A 248 13.04 0.95 -3.96
CA GLY A 248 13.87 0.05 -3.19
C GLY A 248 13.61 -1.41 -3.55
N THR A 249 13.17 -1.69 -4.78
CA THR A 249 12.70 -3.01 -5.22
C THR A 249 13.67 -4.11 -4.85
N PHE A 250 14.96 -3.94 -5.11
CA PHE A 250 16.01 -4.89 -4.73
C PHE A 250 17.08 -4.21 -3.89
N PHE A 251 17.57 -4.90 -2.86
CA PHE A 251 18.65 -4.38 -2.03
C PHE A 251 19.98 -4.41 -2.80
N ASP A 252 20.32 -5.55 -3.39
CA ASP A 252 21.52 -5.76 -4.19
C ASP A 252 21.31 -6.85 -5.25
N GLY A 253 22.39 -7.22 -5.95
CA GLY A 253 22.35 -8.27 -6.98
C GLY A 253 22.24 -9.69 -6.44
N GLU A 254 22.52 -9.95 -5.17
CA GLU A 254 22.49 -11.31 -4.60
C GLU A 254 21.07 -11.87 -4.55
N GLU A 255 20.06 -11.01 -4.35
CA GLU A 255 18.64 -11.39 -4.37
C GLU A 255 18.20 -12.02 -5.70
N ILE A 256 18.85 -11.64 -6.79
CA ILE A 256 18.47 -11.97 -8.16
C ILE A 256 19.02 -13.33 -8.57
N GLY A 257 20.04 -13.80 -7.85
CA GLY A 257 20.70 -15.09 -8.11
C GLY A 257 21.45 -15.08 -9.44
N ASN A 258 21.18 -16.09 -10.29
CA ASN A 258 21.91 -16.29 -11.55
C ASN A 258 21.37 -15.48 -12.75
N ARG A 259 20.44 -14.56 -12.55
CA ARG A 259 19.92 -13.72 -13.65
C ARG A 259 20.93 -12.63 -14.00
N ASP A 260 20.92 -12.22 -15.27
CA ASP A 260 21.75 -11.10 -15.71
C ASP A 260 21.29 -9.80 -15.03
N LEU A 261 22.19 -9.18 -14.25
CA LEU A 261 21.91 -7.93 -13.53
C LEU A 261 21.64 -6.76 -14.49
N SER A 262 22.11 -6.83 -15.74
CA SER A 262 21.86 -5.81 -16.75
C SER A 262 20.41 -5.77 -17.22
N GLU A 263 19.66 -6.87 -17.05
CA GLU A 263 18.23 -6.95 -17.36
C GLU A 263 17.33 -6.35 -16.27
N ILE A 264 17.91 -6.06 -15.08
CA ILE A 264 17.16 -5.50 -13.97
C ILE A 264 17.08 -3.98 -14.13
N PRO A 265 15.89 -3.45 -14.42
CA PRO A 265 15.76 -2.02 -14.68
C PRO A 265 15.92 -1.17 -13.41
N HIS A 266 15.44 -1.68 -12.25
CA HIS A 266 15.43 -0.95 -10.99
C HIS A 266 16.83 -0.63 -10.46
N PRO A 267 17.04 0.55 -9.85
CA PRO A 267 18.26 0.81 -9.09
C PRO A 267 18.27 -0.06 -7.83
N PHE A 268 19.41 -0.68 -7.52
CA PHE A 268 19.55 -1.33 -6.23
C PHE A 268 19.62 -0.31 -5.11
N VAL A 269 19.17 -0.68 -3.90
CA VAL A 269 19.27 0.20 -2.72
C VAL A 269 20.73 0.61 -2.49
N ILE A 270 21.68 -0.32 -2.57
CA ILE A 270 23.12 -0.04 -2.43
C ILE A 270 23.64 0.92 -3.52
N GLU A 271 23.15 0.83 -4.76
CA GLU A 271 23.50 1.76 -5.85
C GLU A 271 22.98 3.18 -5.55
N THR A 272 21.74 3.26 -5.06
CA THR A 272 21.12 4.52 -4.65
C THR A 272 21.89 5.15 -3.49
N MET A 273 22.22 4.40 -2.44
CA MET A 273 23.02 4.86 -1.32
C MET A 273 24.40 5.33 -1.76
N SER A 274 25.05 4.61 -2.68
CA SER A 274 26.35 5.02 -3.27
C SER A 274 26.24 6.31 -4.05
N THR A 275 25.18 6.50 -4.84
CA THR A 275 24.90 7.72 -5.60
C THR A 275 24.70 8.92 -4.67
N LEU A 276 24.06 8.72 -3.53
CA LEU A 276 23.73 9.73 -2.53
C LEU A 276 24.78 9.88 -1.41
N LYS A 277 25.90 9.17 -1.45
CA LYS A 277 26.92 9.15 -0.37
C LYS A 277 27.44 10.52 0.02
N HIS A 278 27.48 11.47 -0.94
CA HIS A 278 27.98 12.82 -0.77
C HIS A 278 26.97 13.79 -0.11
N LEU A 279 25.71 13.37 0.07
CA LEU A 279 24.71 14.18 0.74
C LEU A 279 24.98 14.28 2.25
N SER A 280 24.56 15.40 2.84
CA SER A 280 24.57 15.57 4.29
C SER A 280 23.64 14.57 4.98
N GLN A 281 23.89 14.29 6.26
CA GLN A 281 23.01 13.43 7.07
C GLN A 281 21.56 13.95 7.06
N LYS A 282 21.36 15.27 7.13
CA LYS A 282 20.04 15.91 7.07
C LYS A 282 19.30 15.58 5.77
N GLU A 283 20.00 15.52 4.64
CA GLU A 283 19.39 15.20 3.35
C GLU A 283 19.11 13.69 3.20
N LYS A 284 20.00 12.84 3.68
CA LYS A 284 19.81 11.39 3.70
C LYS A 284 18.59 11.00 4.55
N ASN A 285 18.39 11.65 5.68
CA ASN A 285 17.25 11.42 6.57
C ASN A 285 15.87 11.78 5.96
N LYS A 286 15.85 12.39 4.78
CA LYS A 286 14.59 12.61 4.05
C LYS A 286 14.17 11.40 3.21
N VAL A 287 15.06 10.44 2.97
CA VAL A 287 14.91 9.38 1.98
C VAL A 287 14.38 8.10 2.64
N TYR A 288 13.27 7.63 2.13
CA TYR A 288 12.58 6.40 2.48
C TYR A 288 12.59 5.46 1.28
N PHE A 289 13.16 4.27 1.43
CA PHE A 289 13.01 3.21 0.43
C PHE A 289 11.65 2.57 0.57
N ILE A 290 11.02 2.30 -0.58
CA ILE A 290 9.67 1.70 -0.70
C ILE A 290 9.64 0.73 -1.89
N HIS A 291 8.54 0.02 -2.12
CA HIS A 291 8.33 -0.85 -3.30
C HIS A 291 9.22 -2.10 -3.31
N PHE A 292 9.33 -2.77 -2.15
CA PHE A 292 10.23 -3.92 -1.96
C PHE A 292 9.74 -5.19 -2.65
N ASN A 293 10.61 -5.85 -3.40
CA ASN A 293 10.35 -7.22 -3.84
C ASN A 293 10.25 -8.17 -2.62
N HIS A 294 9.49 -9.25 -2.75
CA HIS A 294 9.27 -10.21 -1.65
C HIS A 294 10.55 -10.84 -1.09
N THR A 295 11.65 -10.85 -1.87
CA THR A 295 12.97 -11.35 -1.45
C THR A 295 13.82 -10.31 -0.75
N ASN A 296 13.43 -9.04 -0.82
CA ASN A 296 14.25 -7.94 -0.32
C ASN A 296 14.50 -8.07 1.20
N PRO A 297 15.76 -8.12 1.65
CA PRO A 297 16.08 -8.25 3.07
C PRO A 297 15.60 -7.06 3.92
N LEU A 298 15.25 -5.92 3.31
CA LEU A 298 14.67 -4.78 4.03
C LEU A 298 13.27 -5.05 4.57
N LEU A 299 12.60 -6.11 4.13
CA LEU A 299 11.35 -6.60 4.72
C LEU A 299 11.54 -7.29 6.08
N ASN A 300 12.78 -7.54 6.49
CA ASN A 300 13.14 -8.12 7.79
C ASN A 300 13.97 -7.12 8.60
N GLN A 301 13.37 -6.54 9.64
CA GLN A 301 14.02 -5.56 10.50
C GLN A 301 15.28 -6.07 11.20
N ASN A 302 15.44 -7.39 11.35
CA ASN A 302 16.60 -8.02 11.96
C ASN A 302 17.74 -8.31 10.96
N SER A 303 17.55 -8.02 9.67
CA SER A 303 18.59 -8.25 8.67
C SER A 303 19.73 -7.24 8.79
N SER A 304 20.95 -7.65 8.43
CA SER A 304 22.10 -6.74 8.35
C SER A 304 21.90 -5.65 7.30
N ALA A 305 21.20 -5.95 6.22
CA ALA A 305 20.82 -4.97 5.19
C ALA A 305 19.93 -3.86 5.76
N TYR A 306 18.90 -4.21 6.52
CA TYR A 306 18.02 -3.25 7.19
C TYR A 306 18.81 -2.31 8.11
N GLN A 307 19.66 -2.89 8.98
CA GLN A 307 20.50 -2.12 9.89
C GLN A 307 21.49 -1.23 9.13
N ASN A 308 22.07 -1.71 8.03
CA ASN A 308 22.97 -0.94 7.19
C ASN A 308 22.31 0.31 6.60
N VAL A 309 21.06 0.21 6.11
CA VAL A 309 20.29 1.34 5.60
C VAL A 309 20.11 2.41 6.68
N LEU A 310 19.67 2.00 7.88
CA LEU A 310 19.46 2.92 9.00
C LEU A 310 20.77 3.60 9.46
N LEU A 311 21.85 2.85 9.60
CA LEU A 311 23.17 3.36 10.02
C LEU A 311 23.72 4.39 9.03
N ASN A 312 23.37 4.29 7.76
CA ASN A 312 23.75 5.29 6.74
C ASN A 312 22.81 6.50 6.70
N GLY A 313 21.78 6.54 7.59
CA GLY A 313 20.88 7.68 7.76
C GLY A 313 19.74 7.73 6.77
N TYR A 314 19.38 6.62 6.19
CA TYR A 314 18.18 6.47 5.36
C TYR A 314 17.06 5.79 6.15
N HIS A 315 15.84 5.84 5.61
CA HIS A 315 14.68 5.19 6.19
C HIS A 315 14.15 4.08 5.29
N ILE A 316 13.38 3.19 5.89
CA ILE A 316 12.65 2.11 5.23
C ILE A 316 11.18 2.34 5.53
N ALA A 317 10.39 2.62 4.50
CA ALA A 317 8.98 2.95 4.64
C ALA A 317 8.21 1.80 5.31
N GLN A 318 7.34 2.15 6.25
CA GLN A 318 6.50 1.20 6.98
C GLN A 318 5.03 1.41 6.65
N THR A 319 4.28 0.34 6.45
CA THR A 319 2.83 0.42 6.27
C THR A 319 2.18 1.05 7.51
N ASN A 320 1.22 1.94 7.30
CA ASN A 320 0.52 2.74 8.30
C ASN A 320 1.34 3.87 8.94
N GLU A 321 2.54 4.14 8.45
CA GLU A 321 3.29 5.33 8.86
C GLU A 321 2.59 6.59 8.34
N VAL A 322 2.42 7.58 9.23
CA VAL A 322 1.79 8.88 8.94
C VAL A 322 2.84 9.96 8.90
N ILE A 323 2.88 10.72 7.80
CA ILE A 323 3.87 11.76 7.54
C ILE A 323 3.15 13.10 7.37
N PRO A 324 3.22 14.03 8.31
CA PRO A 324 2.62 15.36 8.19
C PRO A 324 3.22 16.18 7.04
N LEU A 325 2.37 16.91 6.31
CA LEU A 325 2.75 17.74 5.15
C LEU A 325 2.70 19.25 5.38
#